data_255af3ec952e349d6c10ce935c42b097
#
_entry.id   255af3ec952e349d6c10ce935c42b097
#
_cell.length_a   1.000
_cell.length_b   1.000
_cell.length_c   1.000
_cell.angle_alpha   90.00
_cell.angle_beta   90.00
_cell.angle_gamma   90.00
#
_symmetry.space_group_name_H-M   'P 1'
#
loop_
_entity.id
_entity.type
_entity.pdbx_description
1 polymer ?
#
loop_
_entity_poly.entity_id
_entity_poly.type
_entity_poly.pdbx_seq_one_letter_code
_entity_poly.pdbx_strand_id
1 'polypeptide(L)'
;MEASADDARLGFGKMGYGCKHYKRRCKIRAPCCNEIFCCRHCHNESTKDRHEICRFDVQTVICVVCDAEQPVAQVCSNCGVNMGEYFCVVCRFYDDDVDKGHYHCEDCGICRVGGRENFFHCQKCGSCYSFGLLNKHSCVENSMRHHCSICYEYLFDSLKETTVLKCGHTMHSDCLSEMLNHDKYCCPICSKSVIDMSKIWRKMDEEIEETAMPEDYRTRKVWILCNDCNDTTEVFYHIIGQKCSHCQSYNTRMISPPTDPQ
;
A
#
# COMPACT_ATOMS: atom_id res chain seq x y z
N MET A 1 -24.13 -22.26 -38.57
CA MET A 1 -22.68 -22.43 -38.39
C MET A 1 -22.47 -22.52 -36.89
N GLU A 2 -22.30 -23.72 -36.41
CA GLU A 2 -21.98 -23.97 -34.99
C GLU A 2 -20.56 -23.51 -34.75
N ALA A 3 -20.37 -22.59 -33.81
CA ALA A 3 -19.03 -22.17 -33.35
C ALA A 3 -18.31 -23.43 -32.84
N SER A 4 -17.07 -23.64 -33.29
CA SER A 4 -16.28 -24.79 -32.86
C SER A 4 -16.09 -24.76 -31.34
N ALA A 5 -15.97 -25.93 -30.71
CA ALA A 5 -15.73 -26.03 -29.27
C ALA A 5 -14.49 -25.25 -28.81
N ASP A 6 -13.54 -24.99 -29.73
CA ASP A 6 -12.33 -24.23 -29.48
C ASP A 6 -12.58 -22.69 -29.41
N ASP A 7 -13.49 -22.14 -30.23
CA ASP A 7 -13.90 -20.74 -30.18
C ASP A 7 -14.64 -20.40 -28.86
N ALA A 8 -15.46 -21.33 -28.36
CA ALA A 8 -16.12 -21.19 -27.07
C ALA A 8 -15.11 -21.16 -25.92
N ARG A 9 -14.01 -21.92 -26.00
CA ARG A 9 -12.96 -21.99 -24.98
C ARG A 9 -12.12 -20.70 -24.93
N LEU A 10 -11.82 -20.07 -26.07
CA LEU A 10 -11.06 -18.82 -26.16
C LEU A 10 -11.86 -17.59 -25.68
N GLY A 11 -13.18 -17.65 -25.70
CA GLY A 11 -14.06 -16.56 -25.29
C GLY A 11 -14.45 -16.55 -23.80
N PHE A 12 -14.10 -17.56 -23.02
CA PHE A 12 -14.58 -17.75 -21.65
C PHE A 12 -14.19 -16.60 -20.70
N GLY A 13 -12.99 -16.01 -20.82
CA GLY A 13 -12.55 -14.87 -20.00
C GLY A 13 -13.38 -13.60 -20.25
N LYS A 14 -14.02 -13.48 -21.40
CA LYS A 14 -14.92 -12.37 -21.76
C LYS A 14 -16.36 -12.58 -21.27
N MET A 15 -16.72 -13.76 -20.79
CA MET A 15 -18.09 -14.12 -20.39
C MET A 15 -18.39 -13.93 -18.90
N GLY A 16 -17.58 -13.15 -18.15
CA GLY A 16 -17.91 -12.75 -16.79
C GLY A 16 -17.60 -13.78 -15.69
N TYR A 17 -16.77 -14.78 -15.96
CA TYR A 17 -16.35 -15.74 -14.94
C TYR A 17 -15.37 -15.10 -13.94
N GLY A 18 -15.44 -15.55 -12.68
CA GLY A 18 -14.58 -15.07 -11.60
C GLY A 18 -15.35 -14.33 -10.51
N CYS A 19 -14.75 -13.29 -9.97
CA CYS A 19 -15.33 -12.47 -8.92
C CYS A 19 -14.88 -11.00 -9.08
N LYS A 20 -15.30 -10.14 -8.14
CA LYS A 20 -14.88 -8.72 -8.14
C LYS A 20 -13.35 -8.53 -8.04
N HIS A 21 -12.61 -9.54 -7.53
CA HIS A 21 -11.15 -9.45 -7.35
C HIS A 21 -10.38 -9.94 -8.58
N TYR A 22 -10.80 -11.10 -9.15
CA TYR A 22 -10.07 -11.75 -10.24
C TYR A 22 -11.02 -12.36 -11.26
N LYS A 23 -10.64 -12.29 -12.53
CA LYS A 23 -11.31 -13.00 -13.63
C LYS A 23 -10.60 -14.33 -13.85
N ARG A 24 -11.30 -15.45 -13.68
CA ARG A 24 -10.71 -16.80 -13.84
C ARG A 24 -11.77 -17.87 -13.96
N ARG A 25 -11.38 -19.00 -14.50
CA ARG A 25 -12.26 -20.15 -14.80
C ARG A 25 -12.13 -21.28 -13.78
N CYS A 26 -11.71 -20.93 -12.55
CA CYS A 26 -11.68 -21.88 -11.43
C CYS A 26 -12.09 -21.23 -10.11
N LYS A 27 -12.54 -22.08 -9.19
CA LYS A 27 -12.71 -21.80 -7.76
C LYS A 27 -11.63 -22.52 -6.98
N ILE A 28 -11.42 -22.15 -5.74
CA ILE A 28 -10.49 -22.84 -4.83
C ILE A 28 -11.25 -23.55 -3.73
N ARG A 29 -10.75 -24.69 -3.28
CA ARG A 29 -11.17 -25.29 -2.02
C ARG A 29 -10.27 -24.75 -0.92
N ALA A 30 -10.87 -24.08 0.07
CA ALA A 30 -10.14 -23.50 1.19
C ALA A 30 -9.59 -24.59 2.11
N PRO A 31 -8.28 -24.65 2.37
CA PRO A 31 -7.72 -25.71 3.21
C PRO A 31 -8.11 -25.58 4.70
N CYS A 32 -8.49 -24.37 5.13
CA CYS A 32 -8.85 -24.08 6.52
C CYS A 32 -10.27 -24.52 6.91
N CYS A 33 -11.23 -24.46 5.97
CA CYS A 33 -12.64 -24.78 6.24
C CYS A 33 -13.23 -25.81 5.28
N ASN A 34 -12.49 -26.24 4.25
CA ASN A 34 -12.92 -27.18 3.21
C ASN A 34 -14.09 -26.69 2.33
N GLU A 35 -14.45 -25.40 2.40
CA GLU A 35 -15.48 -24.77 1.57
C GLU A 35 -14.91 -24.25 0.24
N ILE A 36 -15.79 -24.01 -0.74
CA ILE A 36 -15.41 -23.58 -2.08
C ILE A 36 -15.67 -22.08 -2.25
N PHE A 37 -14.63 -21.35 -2.68
CA PHE A 37 -14.69 -19.91 -2.91
C PHE A 37 -14.16 -19.52 -4.29
N CYS A 38 -14.65 -18.40 -4.83
CA CYS A 38 -14.13 -17.87 -6.08
C CYS A 38 -12.64 -17.47 -5.97
N CYS A 39 -12.17 -16.97 -4.82
CA CYS A 39 -10.78 -16.68 -4.55
C CYS A 39 -10.53 -16.54 -3.04
N ARG A 40 -9.26 -16.38 -2.63
CA ARG A 40 -8.87 -16.19 -1.23
C ARG A 40 -9.50 -14.93 -0.60
N HIS A 41 -9.63 -13.85 -1.36
CA HIS A 41 -10.25 -12.62 -0.86
C HIS A 41 -11.75 -12.79 -0.63
N CYS A 42 -12.45 -13.51 -1.53
CA CYS A 42 -13.86 -13.87 -1.30
C CYS A 42 -14.04 -14.69 -0.02
N HIS A 43 -13.12 -15.60 0.28
CA HIS A 43 -13.11 -16.33 1.54
C HIS A 43 -12.89 -15.39 2.72
N ASN A 44 -11.77 -14.64 2.73
CA ASN A 44 -11.38 -13.78 3.86
C ASN A 44 -12.44 -12.71 4.19
N GLU A 45 -13.18 -12.23 3.17
CA GLU A 45 -14.31 -11.30 3.37
C GLU A 45 -15.57 -11.97 3.94
N SER A 46 -15.75 -13.28 3.73
CA SER A 46 -16.96 -14.01 4.14
C SER A 46 -16.86 -14.64 5.53
N THR A 47 -15.64 -14.85 6.05
CA THR A 47 -15.42 -15.52 7.33
C THR A 47 -15.76 -14.62 8.53
N LYS A 48 -16.60 -15.13 9.42
CA LYS A 48 -17.05 -14.39 10.62
C LYS A 48 -15.97 -14.29 11.70
N ASP A 49 -15.15 -15.30 11.81
CA ASP A 49 -14.05 -15.42 12.79
C ASP A 49 -12.72 -14.82 12.27
N ARG A 50 -12.75 -14.22 11.07
CA ARG A 50 -11.63 -13.52 10.43
C ARG A 50 -10.38 -14.38 10.20
N HIS A 51 -10.51 -15.71 10.13
CA HIS A 51 -9.38 -16.50 9.68
C HIS A 51 -9.11 -16.28 8.19
N GLU A 52 -7.86 -16.42 7.77
CA GLU A 52 -7.43 -16.15 6.40
C GLU A 52 -6.86 -17.39 5.73
N ILE A 53 -7.04 -17.49 4.42
CA ILE A 53 -6.38 -18.53 3.61
C ILE A 53 -4.91 -18.14 3.40
N CYS A 54 -4.01 -19.04 3.79
CA CYS A 54 -2.66 -19.05 3.25
C CYS A 54 -2.70 -19.52 1.79
N ARG A 55 -2.34 -18.63 0.85
CA ARG A 55 -2.40 -18.95 -0.59
C ARG A 55 -1.57 -20.16 -1.00
N PHE A 56 -0.48 -20.42 -0.29
CA PHE A 56 0.45 -21.50 -0.58
C PHE A 56 -0.12 -22.88 -0.19
N ASP A 57 -1.11 -22.91 0.69
CA ASP A 57 -1.71 -24.15 1.21
C ASP A 57 -2.88 -24.65 0.34
N VAL A 58 -3.30 -23.86 -0.66
CA VAL A 58 -4.35 -24.27 -1.60
C VAL A 58 -3.81 -25.42 -2.46
N GLN A 59 -4.41 -26.60 -2.32
CA GLN A 59 -4.03 -27.81 -3.06
C GLN A 59 -4.99 -28.15 -4.18
N THR A 60 -6.24 -27.69 -4.07
CA THR A 60 -7.36 -28.15 -4.92
C THR A 60 -8.10 -26.99 -5.53
N VAL A 61 -8.41 -27.12 -6.80
CA VAL A 61 -9.22 -26.17 -7.58
C VAL A 61 -10.40 -26.89 -8.24
N ILE A 62 -11.47 -26.14 -8.48
CA ILE A 62 -12.68 -26.61 -9.14
C ILE A 62 -12.85 -25.83 -10.44
N CYS A 63 -12.90 -26.53 -11.57
CA CYS A 63 -13.17 -25.94 -12.87
C CYS A 63 -14.62 -25.43 -12.94
N VAL A 64 -14.82 -24.14 -13.32
CA VAL A 64 -16.18 -23.58 -13.43
C VAL A 64 -16.92 -24.00 -14.71
N VAL A 65 -16.24 -24.67 -15.64
CA VAL A 65 -16.80 -25.11 -16.92
C VAL A 65 -17.40 -26.51 -16.84
N CYS A 66 -16.76 -27.40 -16.08
CA CYS A 66 -17.18 -28.81 -16.01
C CYS A 66 -17.29 -29.35 -14.57
N ASP A 67 -17.17 -28.51 -13.58
CA ASP A 67 -17.22 -28.77 -12.13
C ASP A 67 -16.23 -29.85 -11.65
N ALA A 68 -15.25 -30.22 -12.49
CA ALA A 68 -14.22 -31.17 -12.10
C ALA A 68 -13.31 -30.54 -10.99
N GLU A 69 -13.18 -31.30 -9.93
CA GLU A 69 -12.23 -30.99 -8.84
C GLU A 69 -10.88 -31.67 -9.12
N GLN A 70 -9.80 -30.93 -9.01
CA GLN A 70 -8.46 -31.40 -9.35
C GLN A 70 -7.37 -30.72 -8.54
N PRO A 71 -6.15 -31.27 -8.50
CA PRO A 71 -4.99 -30.57 -8.02
C PRO A 71 -4.75 -29.26 -8.77
N VAL A 72 -4.06 -28.31 -8.12
CA VAL A 72 -3.70 -27.01 -8.72
C VAL A 72 -2.94 -27.22 -10.03
N ALA A 73 -3.49 -26.76 -11.14
CA ALA A 73 -2.90 -26.78 -12.47
C ALA A 73 -3.49 -25.63 -13.30
N GLN A 74 -2.80 -25.17 -14.35
CA GLN A 74 -3.31 -24.11 -15.23
C GLN A 74 -4.47 -24.58 -16.11
N VAL A 75 -4.41 -25.83 -16.56
CA VAL A 75 -5.38 -26.42 -17.47
C VAL A 75 -6.24 -27.45 -16.74
N CYS A 76 -7.53 -27.45 -17.02
CA CYS A 76 -8.43 -28.48 -16.48
C CYS A 76 -8.12 -29.84 -17.07
N SER A 77 -7.88 -30.83 -16.23
CA SER A 77 -7.57 -32.22 -16.65
C SER A 77 -8.75 -32.93 -17.29
N ASN A 78 -10.00 -32.51 -17.04
CA ASN A 78 -11.21 -33.11 -17.56
C ASN A 78 -11.65 -32.49 -18.88
N CYS A 79 -11.81 -31.13 -18.95
CA CYS A 79 -12.35 -30.49 -20.15
C CYS A 79 -11.31 -29.71 -20.96
N GLY A 80 -10.06 -29.63 -20.51
CA GLY A 80 -8.97 -28.97 -21.21
C GLY A 80 -9.03 -27.45 -21.23
N VAL A 81 -9.98 -26.81 -20.48
CA VAL A 81 -10.06 -25.35 -20.44
C VAL A 81 -8.85 -24.78 -19.68
N ASN A 82 -8.31 -23.69 -20.19
CA ASN A 82 -7.33 -22.87 -19.46
C ASN A 82 -8.04 -22.13 -18.33
N MET A 83 -7.70 -22.37 -17.07
CA MET A 83 -8.35 -21.81 -15.89
C MET A 83 -7.91 -20.40 -15.54
N GLY A 84 -6.87 -19.88 -16.17
CA GLY A 84 -6.39 -18.51 -16.08
C GLY A 84 -5.25 -18.26 -17.05
N GLU A 85 -5.31 -17.18 -17.83
CA GLU A 85 -4.28 -16.80 -18.79
C GLU A 85 -2.94 -16.55 -18.08
N TYR A 86 -2.97 -15.78 -16.98
CA TYR A 86 -1.88 -15.77 -16.03
C TYR A 86 -2.07 -16.86 -14.97
N PHE A 87 -1.04 -17.66 -14.77
CA PHE A 87 -0.99 -18.69 -13.73
C PHE A 87 0.35 -18.67 -13.01
N CYS A 88 0.31 -18.65 -11.68
CA CYS A 88 1.50 -18.81 -10.85
C CYS A 88 1.35 -20.04 -9.95
N VAL A 89 2.18 -21.06 -10.19
CA VAL A 89 2.16 -22.31 -9.42
C VAL A 89 2.56 -22.08 -7.95
N VAL A 90 3.46 -21.14 -7.68
CA VAL A 90 3.90 -20.80 -6.30
C VAL A 90 2.77 -20.17 -5.52
N CYS A 91 2.14 -19.12 -6.07
CA CYS A 91 1.07 -18.38 -5.39
C CYS A 91 -0.31 -19.04 -5.50
N ARG A 92 -0.47 -20.14 -6.25
CA ARG A 92 -1.77 -20.76 -6.56
C ARG A 92 -2.76 -19.74 -7.12
N PHE A 93 -2.24 -18.86 -7.99
CA PHE A 93 -2.92 -17.65 -8.43
C PHE A 93 -3.24 -17.72 -9.92
N TYR A 94 -4.46 -17.29 -10.28
CA TYR A 94 -4.99 -17.25 -11.62
C TYR A 94 -5.65 -15.91 -11.90
N ASP A 95 -5.43 -15.32 -13.06
CA ASP A 95 -6.19 -14.17 -13.57
C ASP A 95 -6.18 -14.18 -15.09
N ASP A 96 -7.33 -13.88 -15.71
CA ASP A 96 -7.49 -13.74 -17.16
C ASP A 96 -7.17 -12.32 -17.63
N ASP A 97 -7.07 -11.37 -16.70
CA ASP A 97 -6.77 -9.97 -16.98
C ASP A 97 -5.25 -9.77 -17.12
N VAL A 98 -4.73 -10.14 -18.30
CA VAL A 98 -3.30 -10.05 -18.61
C VAL A 98 -2.80 -8.62 -18.71
N ASP A 99 -3.69 -7.65 -18.98
CA ASP A 99 -3.35 -6.22 -19.10
C ASP A 99 -2.88 -5.65 -17.76
N LYS A 100 -3.20 -6.30 -16.64
CA LYS A 100 -2.63 -5.96 -15.32
C LYS A 100 -1.12 -6.20 -15.25
N GLY A 101 -0.51 -6.90 -16.20
CA GLY A 101 0.92 -7.20 -16.19
C GLY A 101 1.36 -7.96 -14.94
N HIS A 102 0.69 -9.07 -14.62
CA HIS A 102 1.05 -9.91 -13.46
C HIS A 102 2.44 -10.50 -13.62
N TYR A 103 3.20 -10.54 -12.53
CA TYR A 103 4.47 -11.25 -12.43
C TYR A 103 4.71 -11.76 -11.01
N HIS A 104 5.44 -12.86 -10.87
CA HIS A 104 5.91 -13.33 -9.56
C HIS A 104 7.23 -12.64 -9.22
N CYS A 105 7.30 -12.07 -8.02
CA CYS A 105 8.57 -11.56 -7.46
C CYS A 105 9.08 -12.58 -6.44
N GLU A 106 10.22 -13.21 -6.72
CA GLU A 106 10.82 -14.23 -5.85
C GLU A 106 11.19 -13.65 -4.47
N ASP A 107 11.78 -12.46 -4.44
CA ASP A 107 12.16 -11.79 -3.18
C ASP A 107 10.95 -11.41 -2.33
N CYS A 108 9.82 -10.99 -2.95
CA CYS A 108 8.58 -10.76 -2.23
C CYS A 108 7.88 -12.07 -1.84
N GLY A 109 8.11 -13.15 -2.59
CA GLY A 109 7.41 -14.43 -2.47
C GLY A 109 5.97 -14.41 -2.98
N ILE A 110 5.53 -13.32 -3.66
CA ILE A 110 4.15 -13.15 -4.13
C ILE A 110 4.09 -12.57 -5.54
N CYS A 111 2.92 -12.75 -6.19
CA CYS A 111 2.63 -12.07 -7.45
C CYS A 111 2.35 -10.59 -7.23
N ARG A 112 2.84 -9.78 -8.17
CA ARG A 112 2.64 -8.33 -8.28
C ARG A 112 2.00 -7.99 -9.62
N VAL A 113 1.61 -6.75 -9.81
CA VAL A 113 1.00 -6.20 -11.03
C VAL A 113 1.83 -5.04 -11.58
N GLY A 114 1.60 -4.67 -12.84
CA GLY A 114 2.19 -3.51 -13.50
C GLY A 114 3.39 -3.82 -14.39
N GLY A 115 3.69 -5.11 -14.65
CA GLY A 115 4.79 -5.54 -15.51
C GLY A 115 6.14 -5.60 -14.75
N ARG A 116 6.84 -6.72 -14.90
CA ARG A 116 8.14 -6.94 -14.23
C ARG A 116 9.18 -5.89 -14.60
N GLU A 117 9.13 -5.41 -15.82
CA GLU A 117 10.03 -4.41 -16.41
C GLU A 117 9.86 -3.01 -15.80
N ASN A 118 8.74 -2.73 -15.16
CA ASN A 118 8.42 -1.43 -14.56
C ASN A 118 8.76 -1.35 -13.06
N PHE A 119 9.18 -2.47 -12.45
CA PHE A 119 9.39 -2.57 -11.01
C PHE A 119 10.73 -3.20 -10.65
N PHE A 120 11.33 -2.71 -9.58
CA PHE A 120 12.48 -3.32 -8.92
C PHE A 120 12.12 -3.76 -7.50
N HIS A 121 12.79 -4.78 -6.99
CA HIS A 121 12.68 -5.15 -5.57
C HIS A 121 13.73 -4.39 -4.76
N CYS A 122 13.28 -3.64 -3.75
CA CYS A 122 14.18 -3.00 -2.80
C CYS A 122 14.42 -3.95 -1.62
N GLN A 123 15.64 -4.48 -1.51
CA GLN A 123 16.00 -5.44 -0.46
C GLN A 123 15.83 -4.88 0.95
N LYS A 124 16.14 -3.59 1.16
CA LYS A 124 15.99 -2.94 2.47
C LYS A 124 14.52 -2.75 2.86
N CYS A 125 13.69 -2.34 1.90
CA CYS A 125 12.26 -2.15 2.14
C CYS A 125 11.47 -3.47 2.12
N GLY A 126 12.03 -4.54 1.58
CA GLY A 126 11.38 -5.86 1.46
C GLY A 126 10.16 -5.85 0.54
N SER A 127 10.15 -4.98 -0.49
CA SER A 127 9.03 -4.84 -1.42
C SER A 127 9.43 -4.33 -2.80
N CYS A 128 8.52 -4.53 -3.79
CA CYS A 128 8.67 -4.00 -5.13
C CYS A 128 8.16 -2.57 -5.21
N TYR A 129 8.95 -1.71 -5.87
CA TYR A 129 8.61 -0.32 -6.18
C TYR A 129 8.83 -0.04 -7.67
N SER A 130 8.12 0.96 -8.21
CA SER A 130 8.35 1.40 -9.59
C SER A 130 9.77 1.93 -9.77
N PHE A 131 10.34 1.76 -10.96
CA PHE A 131 11.67 2.28 -11.29
C PHE A 131 11.79 3.81 -11.10
N GLY A 132 10.68 4.55 -11.12
CA GLY A 132 10.68 5.99 -10.79
C GLY A 132 11.19 6.30 -9.37
N LEU A 133 11.11 5.34 -8.45
CA LEU A 133 11.59 5.44 -7.07
C LEU A 133 13.01 4.90 -6.88
N LEU A 134 13.63 4.34 -7.94
CA LEU A 134 14.99 3.80 -7.84
C LEU A 134 15.96 4.91 -7.42
N ASN A 135 16.67 4.69 -6.32
CA ASN A 135 17.60 5.65 -5.70
C ASN A 135 16.96 7.01 -5.30
N LYS A 136 15.62 7.11 -5.28
CA LYS A 136 14.89 8.35 -4.99
C LYS A 136 13.92 8.22 -3.80
N HIS A 137 13.87 7.07 -3.14
CA HIS A 137 13.03 6.89 -1.95
C HIS A 137 13.88 6.74 -0.69
N SER A 138 13.34 7.22 0.42
CA SER A 138 13.91 6.94 1.75
C SER A 138 13.57 5.52 2.15
N CYS A 139 14.59 4.66 2.29
CA CYS A 139 14.36 3.28 2.67
C CYS A 139 13.98 3.16 4.15
N VAL A 140 12.86 2.52 4.40
CA VAL A 140 12.42 2.06 5.72
C VAL A 140 12.33 0.54 5.68
N GLU A 141 12.96 -0.12 6.63
CA GLU A 141 12.97 -1.58 6.69
C GLU A 141 11.55 -2.14 6.77
N ASN A 142 11.25 -3.11 5.90
CA ASN A 142 9.94 -3.76 5.82
C ASN A 142 8.76 -2.78 5.68
N SER A 143 8.95 -1.66 4.97
CA SER A 143 8.01 -0.53 4.90
C SER A 143 6.59 -0.87 4.40
N MET A 144 6.40 -2.03 3.77
CA MET A 144 5.08 -2.54 3.35
C MET A 144 4.52 -3.62 4.28
N ARG A 145 5.31 -4.16 5.20
CA ARG A 145 4.91 -5.28 6.07
C ARG A 145 4.23 -4.79 7.37
N HIS A 146 3.31 -3.86 7.21
CA HIS A 146 2.49 -3.33 8.30
C HIS A 146 1.08 -2.94 7.80
N HIS A 147 0.19 -2.57 8.70
CA HIS A 147 -1.14 -2.11 8.37
C HIS A 147 -1.13 -0.63 7.98
N CYS A 148 -1.98 -0.24 7.03
CA CYS A 148 -2.21 1.17 6.71
C CYS A 148 -2.65 1.92 7.96
N SER A 149 -2.00 3.05 8.28
CA SER A 149 -2.28 3.84 9.49
C SER A 149 -3.69 4.47 9.50
N ILE A 150 -4.39 4.46 8.37
CA ILE A 150 -5.72 5.05 8.21
C ILE A 150 -6.81 3.98 8.24
N CYS A 151 -6.76 2.99 7.33
CA CYS A 151 -7.84 1.98 7.19
C CYS A 151 -7.53 0.64 7.87
N TYR A 152 -6.34 0.47 8.44
CA TYR A 152 -5.88 -0.75 9.13
C TYR A 152 -5.82 -2.02 8.28
N GLU A 153 -5.96 -1.94 6.95
CA GLU A 153 -5.72 -3.05 6.05
C GLU A 153 -4.22 -3.31 5.89
N TYR A 154 -3.81 -4.59 5.83
CA TYR A 154 -2.41 -4.96 5.66
C TYR A 154 -1.91 -4.60 4.27
N LEU A 155 -0.79 -3.85 4.18
CA LEU A 155 -0.35 -3.24 2.93
C LEU A 155 0.32 -4.21 1.97
N PHE A 156 1.09 -5.18 2.48
CA PHE A 156 2.02 -5.95 1.67
C PHE A 156 1.36 -6.73 0.53
N ASP A 157 0.16 -7.25 0.75
CA ASP A 157 -0.61 -8.01 -0.23
C ASP A 157 -2.03 -7.45 -0.47
N SER A 158 -2.23 -6.18 -0.13
CA SER A 158 -3.44 -5.43 -0.46
C SER A 158 -3.62 -5.32 -1.97
N LEU A 159 -4.89 -5.29 -2.40
CA LEU A 159 -5.28 -5.02 -3.79
C LEU A 159 -5.36 -3.52 -4.10
N LYS A 160 -5.33 -2.67 -3.07
CA LYS A 160 -5.35 -1.21 -3.23
C LYS A 160 -3.97 -0.70 -3.60
N GLU A 161 -3.95 0.37 -4.37
CA GLU A 161 -2.70 1.05 -4.71
C GLU A 161 -2.05 1.62 -3.45
N THR A 162 -0.74 1.44 -3.35
CA THR A 162 0.06 1.94 -2.23
C THR A 162 1.04 3.01 -2.69
N THR A 163 1.30 3.99 -1.85
CA THR A 163 2.25 5.06 -2.10
C THR A 163 3.34 5.09 -1.03
N VAL A 164 4.54 5.53 -1.43
CA VAL A 164 5.68 5.75 -0.54
C VAL A 164 5.81 7.24 -0.28
N LEU A 165 5.71 7.65 0.97
CA LEU A 165 5.87 9.04 1.39
C LEU A 165 7.35 9.47 1.32
N LYS A 166 7.61 10.77 1.29
CA LYS A 166 8.99 11.32 1.32
C LYS A 166 9.81 10.81 2.51
N CYS A 167 9.18 10.53 3.64
CA CYS A 167 9.82 9.96 4.82
C CYS A 167 10.11 8.45 4.73
N GLY A 168 9.65 7.77 3.67
CA GLY A 168 9.81 6.33 3.43
C GLY A 168 8.69 5.45 3.98
N HIS A 169 7.78 5.98 4.80
CA HIS A 169 6.61 5.24 5.23
C HIS A 169 5.62 5.06 4.09
N THR A 170 4.80 4.00 4.16
CA THR A 170 3.86 3.62 3.11
C THR A 170 2.43 3.61 3.64
N MET A 171 1.48 3.88 2.75
CA MET A 171 0.04 3.78 2.99
C MET A 171 -0.70 3.61 1.66
N HIS A 172 -2.01 3.37 1.68
CA HIS A 172 -2.79 3.37 0.44
C HIS A 172 -2.89 4.78 -0.15
N SER A 173 -2.86 4.88 -1.47
CA SER A 173 -2.98 6.15 -2.21
C SER A 173 -4.29 6.86 -1.90
N ASP A 174 -5.40 6.12 -1.83
CA ASP A 174 -6.72 6.67 -1.47
C ASP A 174 -6.74 7.19 -0.03
N CYS A 175 -6.13 6.47 0.91
CA CYS A 175 -6.03 6.91 2.31
C CYS A 175 -5.21 8.18 2.47
N LEU A 176 -4.13 8.34 1.67
CA LEU A 176 -3.36 9.59 1.62
C LEU A 176 -4.23 10.73 1.08
N SER A 177 -4.94 10.50 -0.01
CA SER A 177 -5.83 11.51 -0.62
C SER A 177 -6.91 11.96 0.36
N GLU A 178 -7.55 11.03 1.05
CA GLU A 178 -8.55 11.33 2.08
C GLU A 178 -7.96 12.14 3.23
N MET A 179 -6.78 11.74 3.72
CA MET A 179 -6.07 12.46 4.78
C MET A 179 -5.76 13.92 4.37
N LEU A 180 -5.30 14.14 3.13
CA LEU A 180 -5.04 15.48 2.59
C LEU A 180 -6.31 16.31 2.43
N ASN A 181 -7.43 15.71 2.03
CA ASN A 181 -8.73 16.37 1.92
C ASN A 181 -9.29 16.83 3.29
N HIS A 182 -8.81 16.25 4.38
CA HIS A 182 -9.12 16.64 5.75
C HIS A 182 -8.03 17.50 6.40
N ASP A 183 -7.22 18.21 5.61
CA ASP A 183 -6.16 19.12 6.07
C ASP A 183 -5.11 18.44 6.98
N LYS A 184 -4.89 17.14 6.81
CA LYS A 184 -3.85 16.39 7.51
C LYS A 184 -2.64 16.21 6.60
N TYR A 185 -1.61 17.03 6.81
CA TYR A 185 -0.44 17.10 5.94
C TYR A 185 0.81 16.42 6.50
N CYS A 186 0.67 15.70 7.61
CA CYS A 186 1.78 15.02 8.27
C CYS A 186 1.62 13.50 8.23
N CYS A 187 2.74 12.78 8.05
CA CYS A 187 2.77 11.33 8.14
C CYS A 187 2.26 10.85 9.50
N PRO A 188 1.25 9.97 9.57
CA PRO A 188 0.71 9.49 10.85
C PRO A 188 1.71 8.72 11.72
N ILE A 189 2.80 8.21 11.11
CA ILE A 189 3.80 7.38 11.79
C ILE A 189 4.93 8.25 12.38
N CYS A 190 5.46 9.22 11.61
CA CYS A 190 6.65 9.98 12.02
C CYS A 190 6.42 11.50 12.07
N SER A 191 5.22 11.97 11.81
CA SER A 191 4.82 13.38 11.82
C SER A 191 5.53 14.30 10.81
N LYS A 192 6.38 13.77 9.91
CA LYS A 192 7.00 14.57 8.84
C LYS A 192 5.96 15.03 7.82
N SER A 193 6.15 16.22 7.27
CA SER A 193 5.29 16.75 6.21
C SER A 193 5.32 15.85 4.97
N VAL A 194 4.14 15.50 4.45
CA VAL A 194 4.01 14.56 3.31
C VAL A 194 3.95 15.28 1.95
N ILE A 195 3.62 16.56 1.95
CA ILE A 195 3.58 17.43 0.77
C ILE A 195 4.58 18.59 0.91
N ASP A 196 4.71 19.42 -0.12
CA ASP A 196 5.45 20.68 -0.04
C ASP A 196 4.60 21.74 0.68
N MET A 197 5.04 22.12 1.88
CA MET A 197 4.36 23.08 2.76
C MET A 197 4.85 24.52 2.56
N SER A 198 5.77 24.79 1.62
CA SER A 198 6.43 26.11 1.47
C SER A 198 5.46 27.26 1.30
N LYS A 199 4.33 27.05 0.62
CA LYS A 199 3.30 28.09 0.46
C LYS A 199 2.56 28.39 1.76
N ILE A 200 2.32 27.36 2.57
CA ILE A 200 1.64 27.48 3.86
C ILE A 200 2.59 28.18 4.85
N TRP A 201 3.88 27.79 4.85
CA TRP A 201 4.87 28.41 5.71
C TRP A 201 5.04 29.90 5.42
N ARG A 202 5.03 30.33 4.16
CA ARG A 202 5.06 31.75 3.79
C ARG A 202 3.85 32.53 4.29
N LYS A 203 2.65 31.97 4.19
CA LYS A 203 1.45 32.59 4.78
C LYS A 203 1.55 32.74 6.29
N MET A 204 2.11 31.72 6.97
CA MET A 204 2.36 31.81 8.41
C MET A 204 3.41 32.89 8.75
N ASP A 205 4.46 33.06 7.91
CA ASP A 205 5.42 34.15 8.06
C ASP A 205 4.72 35.51 8.00
N GLU A 206 3.88 35.75 6.98
CA GLU A 206 3.10 36.99 6.80
C GLU A 206 2.20 37.25 8.01
N GLU A 207 1.47 36.22 8.47
CA GLU A 207 0.58 36.31 9.62
C GLU A 207 1.33 36.58 10.93
N ILE A 208 2.53 36.03 11.11
CA ILE A 208 3.40 36.26 12.24
C ILE A 208 3.92 37.73 12.26
N GLU A 209 4.31 38.26 11.09
CA GLU A 209 4.77 39.65 10.96
C GLU A 209 3.66 40.64 11.26
N GLU A 210 2.43 40.35 10.90
CA GLU A 210 1.25 41.21 11.15
C GLU A 210 0.73 41.11 12.59
N THR A 211 1.06 40.06 13.32
CA THR A 211 0.54 39.81 14.66
C THR A 211 1.43 40.40 15.77
N ALA A 212 0.92 41.40 16.44
CA ALA A 212 1.63 41.99 17.57
C ALA A 212 1.59 41.06 18.78
N MET A 213 2.76 40.63 19.24
CA MET A 213 2.90 39.84 20.46
C MET A 213 2.76 40.73 21.72
N PRO A 214 2.01 40.26 22.76
CA PRO A 214 1.98 40.90 24.07
C PRO A 214 3.39 41.06 24.66
N GLU A 215 3.65 42.12 25.42
CA GLU A 215 4.99 42.44 25.93
C GLU A 215 5.61 41.30 26.75
N ASP A 216 4.80 40.60 27.54
CA ASP A 216 5.25 39.49 28.39
C ASP A 216 5.81 38.30 27.60
N TYR A 217 5.48 38.21 26.32
CA TYR A 217 5.88 37.07 25.45
C TYR A 217 6.94 37.45 24.41
N ARG A 218 7.24 38.73 24.19
CA ARG A 218 8.19 39.20 23.14
C ARG A 218 9.60 38.67 23.31
N THR A 219 10.05 38.49 24.55
CA THR A 219 11.41 38.01 24.86
C THR A 219 11.44 36.54 25.26
N ARG A 220 10.26 35.88 25.31
CA ARG A 220 10.17 34.50 25.73
C ARG A 220 10.76 33.58 24.66
N LYS A 221 11.65 32.69 25.06
CA LYS A 221 12.21 31.63 24.23
C LYS A 221 11.68 30.29 24.64
N VAL A 222 11.59 29.37 23.66
CA VAL A 222 11.14 28.00 23.84
C VAL A 222 12.03 27.07 23.03
N TRP A 223 12.23 25.87 23.55
CA TRP A 223 12.87 24.80 22.81
C TRP A 223 11.85 24.08 21.95
N ILE A 224 12.23 23.81 20.70
CA ILE A 224 11.40 23.09 19.74
C ILE A 224 12.16 21.91 19.14
N LEU A 225 11.42 20.86 18.83
CA LEU A 225 11.83 19.78 17.93
C LEU A 225 11.08 19.94 16.62
N CYS A 226 11.83 20.03 15.53
CA CYS A 226 11.27 20.04 14.18
C CYS A 226 11.00 18.61 13.71
N ASN A 227 9.74 18.31 13.34
CA ASN A 227 9.38 16.99 12.83
C ASN A 227 9.96 16.73 11.43
N ASP A 228 10.20 17.77 10.62
CA ASP A 228 10.67 17.61 9.24
C ASP A 228 12.18 17.31 9.14
N CYS A 229 13.02 18.04 9.89
CA CYS A 229 14.47 17.84 9.85
C CYS A 229 15.05 17.16 11.10
N ASN A 230 14.23 16.92 12.13
CA ASN A 230 14.62 16.38 13.44
C ASN A 230 15.62 17.25 14.22
N ASP A 231 15.76 18.54 13.86
CA ASP A 231 16.61 19.47 14.58
C ASP A 231 15.93 19.99 15.85
N THR A 232 16.73 20.24 16.89
CA THR A 232 16.28 20.78 18.17
C THR A 232 16.93 22.14 18.38
N THR A 233 16.13 23.21 18.42
CA THR A 233 16.62 24.57 18.54
C THR A 233 15.82 25.39 19.53
N GLU A 234 16.46 26.44 20.08
CA GLU A 234 15.79 27.47 20.87
C GLU A 234 15.36 28.63 19.97
N VAL A 235 14.08 28.97 19.99
CA VAL A 235 13.49 30.02 19.16
C VAL A 235 12.62 30.96 20.01
N PHE A 236 12.32 32.16 19.51
CA PHE A 236 11.33 33.00 20.14
C PHE A 236 9.94 32.39 20.07
N TYR A 237 9.21 32.47 21.16
CA TYR A 237 7.82 32.04 21.22
C TYR A 237 6.94 32.97 20.39
N HIS A 238 6.08 32.41 19.57
CA HIS A 238 5.01 33.13 18.89
C HIS A 238 3.70 32.35 18.99
N ILE A 239 2.57 33.04 19.17
CA ILE A 239 1.27 32.42 19.41
C ILE A 239 0.78 31.60 18.19
N ILE A 240 1.14 32.03 16.96
CA ILE A 240 0.75 31.36 15.71
C ILE A 240 1.58 30.09 15.49
N GLY A 241 2.88 30.13 15.76
CA GLY A 241 3.76 28.98 15.57
C GLY A 241 5.24 29.29 15.80
N GLN A 242 6.06 28.27 15.93
CA GLN A 242 7.51 28.38 16.11
C GLN A 242 8.21 27.83 14.87
N LYS A 243 8.97 28.69 14.20
CA LYS A 243 9.70 28.34 12.98
C LYS A 243 11.02 27.65 13.31
N CYS A 244 11.27 26.50 12.68
CA CYS A 244 12.58 25.86 12.76
C CYS A 244 13.65 26.73 12.13
N SER A 245 14.71 27.04 12.86
CA SER A 245 15.83 27.88 12.37
C SER A 245 16.64 27.15 11.27
N HIS A 246 16.62 25.80 11.24
CA HIS A 246 17.39 25.02 10.30
C HIS A 246 16.68 24.86 8.94
N CYS A 247 15.45 24.33 8.90
CA CYS A 247 14.75 24.02 7.62
C CYS A 247 13.56 24.95 7.33
N GLN A 248 13.31 25.95 8.16
CA GLN A 248 12.26 26.94 8.00
C GLN A 248 10.83 26.40 8.06
N SER A 249 10.65 25.16 8.54
CA SER A 249 9.34 24.54 8.72
C SER A 249 8.66 25.01 10.01
N TYR A 250 7.33 25.12 9.96
CA TYR A 250 6.49 25.29 11.15
C TYR A 250 5.92 23.96 11.68
N ASN A 251 6.30 22.84 11.08
CA ASN A 251 5.96 21.51 11.60
C ASN A 251 6.86 21.19 12.80
N THR A 252 6.64 21.91 13.88
CA THR A 252 7.45 21.86 15.10
C THR A 252 6.59 21.58 16.32
N ARG A 253 7.20 21.09 17.38
CA ARG A 253 6.58 20.93 18.69
C ARG A 253 7.50 21.48 19.77
N MET A 254 6.92 22.12 20.78
CA MET A 254 7.66 22.54 21.96
C MET A 254 8.11 21.33 22.78
N ILE A 255 9.32 21.40 23.29
CA ILE A 255 9.94 20.38 24.15
C ILE A 255 10.55 21.03 25.39
N SER A 256 10.89 20.24 26.38
CA SER A 256 11.74 20.68 27.47
C SER A 256 13.18 20.98 26.97
N PRO A 257 13.92 21.91 27.57
CA PRO A 257 15.33 22.13 27.25
C PRO A 257 16.07 20.78 27.22
N PRO A 258 16.98 20.55 26.25
CA PRO A 258 17.86 19.40 26.30
C PRO A 258 18.67 19.43 27.60
N THR A 259 18.66 18.28 28.30
CA THR A 259 19.59 18.11 29.41
C THR A 259 20.99 17.91 28.86
N ASP A 260 21.97 18.70 29.34
CA ASP A 260 23.38 18.48 28.97
C ASP A 260 23.72 16.97 29.21
N PRO A 261 24.40 16.34 28.26
CA PRO A 261 24.89 14.99 28.51
C PRO A 261 25.92 15.05 29.64
N GLN A 262 25.62 14.36 30.75
CA GLN A 262 26.56 14.14 31.85
C GLN A 262 27.72 13.28 31.40
#